data_89889a6e208bfb7f0b7c4d406bf1d26b
#
_entry.id   89889a6e208bfb7f0b7c4d406bf1d26b
#
_cell.length_a   1.000
_cell.length_b   1.000
_cell.length_c   1.000
_cell.angle_alpha   90.00
_cell.angle_beta   90.00
_cell.angle_gamma   90.00
#
_symmetry.space_group_name_H-M   'P 1'
#
loop_
_entity.id
_entity.type
_entity.pdbx_description
1 polymer ?
#
loop_
_entity_poly.entity_id
_entity_poly.type
_entity_poly.pdbx_seq_one_letter_code
_entity_poly.pdbx_strand_id
1 'polypeptide(L)'
;MMELSKRLQAVADLVTAHYKLADIGTDHAYIPIYLTQQKKITEAVALDVNEGPLQRAEEHVRENGLEAEIETRLSNGFQALQPGEVQSAVIAGMGGGLVIRILTEGAEVVRKLEECILQPQSEIEKVRAFLLEKGYEFLEEDMVCEDGKYYPMMKVRPPVADTAGEDTEVKCWDTVQLKYGKLLLEKQHPVLRGYLEREIRIYQSILEGLKAKDSDRIRQRKEELEQELVEAEKGMKYYAV
;
A
#
# COMPACT_ATOMS: atom_id res chain seq x y z
N MET A 1 3.62 20.41 16.35
CA MET A 1 3.15 19.06 16.00
C MET A 1 3.14 18.97 14.50
N MET A 2 3.72 17.92 13.94
CA MET A 2 3.81 17.72 12.48
C MET A 2 2.42 17.45 11.89
N GLU A 3 2.11 18.08 10.77
CA GLU A 3 0.90 17.77 9.99
C GLU A 3 1.29 16.92 8.79
N LEU A 4 0.56 15.84 8.58
CA LEU A 4 0.75 14.95 7.44
C LEU A 4 -0.22 15.30 6.31
N SER A 5 0.15 14.99 5.07
CA SER A 5 -0.80 14.94 3.97
C SER A 5 -1.89 13.89 4.26
N LYS A 6 -3.03 14.00 3.64
CA LYS A 6 -4.14 13.06 3.83
C LYS A 6 -3.72 11.61 3.55
N ARG A 7 -2.88 11.41 2.53
CA ARG A 7 -2.30 10.11 2.18
C ARG A 7 -1.41 9.55 3.30
N LEU A 8 -0.45 10.35 3.78
CA LEU A 8 0.46 9.91 4.83
C LEU A 8 -0.25 9.72 6.17
N GLN A 9 -1.27 10.54 6.46
CA GLN A 9 -2.11 10.37 7.63
C GLN A 9 -2.82 9.01 7.62
N ALA A 10 -3.45 8.64 6.50
CA ALA A 10 -4.14 7.36 6.38
C ALA A 10 -3.16 6.16 6.51
N VAL A 11 -1.95 6.26 5.96
CA VAL A 11 -0.90 5.24 6.18
C VAL A 11 -0.52 5.16 7.67
N ALA A 12 -0.32 6.30 8.35
CA ALA A 12 0.02 6.35 9.77
C ALA A 12 -1.11 5.80 10.66
N ASP A 13 -2.37 6.00 10.26
CA ASP A 13 -3.54 5.52 11.00
C ASP A 13 -3.62 3.99 11.03
N LEU A 14 -3.14 3.31 9.99
CA LEU A 14 -3.09 1.84 9.92
C LEU A 14 -2.02 1.20 10.83
N VAL A 15 -1.00 1.94 11.27
CA VAL A 15 0.05 1.41 12.15
C VAL A 15 -0.54 1.05 13.51
N THR A 16 -0.29 -0.16 14.00
CA THR A 16 -0.70 -0.58 15.35
C THR A 16 0.12 0.14 16.43
N ALA A 17 -0.57 0.59 17.48
CA ALA A 17 0.07 1.27 18.59
C ALA A 17 1.05 0.37 19.36
N HIS A 18 2.11 1.00 19.91
CA HIS A 18 3.15 0.39 20.74
C HIS A 18 4.11 -0.57 20.01
N TYR A 19 4.01 -0.72 18.70
CA TYR A 19 5.01 -1.43 17.92
C TYR A 19 6.20 -0.53 17.61
N LYS A 20 7.41 -1.09 17.60
CA LYS A 20 8.58 -0.45 17.01
C LYS A 20 8.43 -0.50 15.50
N LEU A 21 8.56 0.64 14.84
CA LEU A 21 8.29 0.84 13.42
C LEU A 21 9.58 0.84 12.60
N ALA A 22 9.55 0.20 11.42
CA ALA A 22 10.47 0.49 10.33
C ALA A 22 9.73 1.27 9.23
N ASP A 23 10.28 2.40 8.82
CA ASP A 23 9.77 3.20 7.68
C ASP A 23 10.74 3.06 6.51
N ILE A 24 10.36 2.28 5.48
CA ILE A 24 11.20 1.92 4.34
C ILE A 24 11.01 2.91 3.20
N GLY A 25 12.08 3.62 2.83
CA GLY A 25 12.03 4.75 1.89
C GLY A 25 11.42 5.97 2.54
N THR A 26 11.94 6.28 3.72
CA THR A 26 11.36 7.25 4.65
C THR A 26 11.38 8.70 4.14
N ASP A 27 12.31 9.04 3.22
CA ASP A 27 12.56 10.37 2.63
C ASP A 27 12.75 11.47 3.70
N HIS A 28 11.71 11.88 4.41
CA HIS A 28 11.74 12.96 5.40
C HIS A 28 11.41 12.51 6.84
N ALA A 29 11.25 11.23 7.10
CA ALA A 29 10.83 10.65 8.38
C ALA A 29 9.47 11.20 8.91
N TYR A 30 8.59 11.67 8.03
CA TYR A 30 7.32 12.28 8.43
C TYR A 30 6.42 11.33 9.23
N ILE A 31 6.29 10.06 8.79
CA ILE A 31 5.47 9.06 9.49
C ILE A 31 6.06 8.71 10.85
N PRO A 32 7.35 8.35 11.00
CA PRO A 32 7.97 8.10 12.29
C PRO A 32 7.82 9.29 13.26
N ILE A 33 8.15 10.51 12.82
CA ILE A 33 8.06 11.72 13.65
C ILE A 33 6.62 11.94 14.13
N TYR A 34 5.64 11.90 13.20
CA TYR A 34 4.24 12.07 13.54
C TYR A 34 3.77 11.04 14.58
N LEU A 35 4.03 9.76 14.35
CA LEU A 35 3.57 8.68 15.23
C LEU A 35 4.23 8.75 16.62
N THR A 36 5.49 9.14 16.71
CA THR A 36 6.21 9.35 17.98
C THR A 36 5.64 10.55 18.73
N GLN A 37 5.39 11.67 18.05
CA GLN A 37 4.75 12.86 18.66
C GLN A 37 3.33 12.56 19.17
N GLN A 38 2.59 11.68 18.49
CA GLN A 38 1.28 11.20 18.93
C GLN A 38 1.35 10.15 20.05
N LYS A 39 2.54 9.74 20.46
CA LYS A 39 2.78 8.63 21.40
C LYS A 39 2.12 7.31 20.96
N LYS A 40 1.89 7.14 19.66
CA LYS A 40 1.35 5.92 19.08
C LYS A 40 2.40 4.83 19.00
N ILE A 41 3.65 5.22 18.72
CA ILE A 41 4.84 4.35 18.79
C ILE A 41 5.86 4.93 19.78
N THR A 42 6.75 4.07 20.29
CA THR A 42 7.84 4.47 21.20
C THR A 42 9.18 4.62 20.50
N GLU A 43 9.42 3.84 19.46
CA GLU A 43 10.65 3.82 18.70
C GLU A 43 10.38 3.57 17.22
N ALA A 44 11.28 4.10 16.36
CA ALA A 44 11.28 3.81 14.93
C ALA A 44 12.70 3.72 14.36
N VAL A 45 12.82 3.01 13.23
CA VAL A 45 13.97 3.03 12.35
C VAL A 45 13.51 3.60 11.01
N ALA A 46 14.03 4.74 10.62
CA ALA A 46 13.78 5.40 9.35
C ALA A 46 14.88 5.01 8.35
N LEU A 47 14.50 4.36 7.25
CA LEU A 47 15.46 3.78 6.31
C LEU A 47 15.28 4.37 4.91
N ASP A 48 16.39 4.71 4.25
CA ASP A 48 16.40 5.07 2.82
C ASP A 48 17.64 4.50 2.14
N VAL A 49 17.55 4.25 0.85
CA VAL A 49 18.64 3.74 0.02
C VAL A 49 19.60 4.87 -0.44
N ASN A 50 19.15 6.11 -0.37
CA ASN A 50 19.88 7.28 -0.81
C ASN A 50 20.28 8.16 0.37
N GLU A 51 21.54 8.62 0.38
CA GLU A 51 22.06 9.50 1.44
C GLU A 51 21.32 10.84 1.54
N GLY A 52 20.91 11.43 0.41
CA GLY A 52 20.22 12.73 0.42
C GLY A 52 18.86 12.73 1.14
N PRO A 53 17.93 11.82 0.81
CA PRO A 53 16.72 11.60 1.59
C PRO A 53 16.99 11.30 3.06
N LEU A 54 17.95 10.43 3.34
CA LEU A 54 18.31 10.04 4.70
C LEU A 54 18.81 11.23 5.52
N GLN A 55 19.67 12.08 4.95
CA GLN A 55 20.13 13.29 5.60
C GLN A 55 18.98 14.25 5.96
N ARG A 56 18.00 14.42 5.05
CA ARG A 56 16.78 15.20 5.36
C ARG A 56 15.98 14.59 6.51
N ALA A 57 15.87 13.26 6.54
CA ALA A 57 15.23 12.57 7.64
C ALA A 57 15.94 12.83 8.98
N GLU A 58 17.27 12.74 9.02
CA GLU A 58 18.10 13.05 10.20
C GLU A 58 17.91 14.50 10.67
N GLU A 59 17.90 15.45 9.74
CA GLU A 59 17.68 16.88 10.04
C GLU A 59 16.29 17.07 10.68
N HIS A 60 15.24 16.49 10.10
CA HIS A 60 13.88 16.61 10.65
C HIS A 60 13.73 15.91 12.01
N VAL A 61 14.32 14.74 12.19
CA VAL A 61 14.32 14.05 13.50
C VAL A 61 14.96 14.93 14.56
N ARG A 62 16.12 15.51 14.28
CA ARG A 62 16.84 16.42 15.19
C ARG A 62 16.06 17.72 15.46
N GLU A 63 15.48 18.35 14.44
CA GLU A 63 14.65 19.54 14.60
C GLU A 63 13.44 19.32 15.50
N ASN A 64 12.95 18.08 15.56
CA ASN A 64 11.83 17.67 16.42
C ASN A 64 12.31 17.12 17.78
N GLY A 65 13.62 17.01 18.04
CA GLY A 65 14.19 16.51 19.29
C GLY A 65 13.88 15.04 19.56
N LEU A 66 13.86 14.20 18.52
CA LEU A 66 13.43 12.78 18.57
C LEU A 66 14.56 11.81 18.25
N GLU A 67 15.84 12.24 18.40
CA GLU A 67 17.03 11.40 18.11
C GLU A 67 17.15 10.19 19.05
N ALA A 68 16.51 10.24 20.20
CA ALA A 68 16.47 9.12 21.14
C ALA A 68 15.46 8.04 20.74
N GLU A 69 14.39 8.42 20.02
CA GLU A 69 13.26 7.55 19.63
C GLU A 69 13.34 7.08 18.18
N ILE A 70 13.99 7.86 17.30
CA ILE A 70 14.03 7.58 15.85
C ILE A 70 15.47 7.48 15.39
N GLU A 71 15.87 6.27 15.01
CA GLU A 71 17.15 5.99 14.38
C GLU A 71 17.03 6.09 12.86
N THR A 72 18.02 6.67 12.18
CA THR A 72 18.11 6.71 10.73
C THR A 72 19.19 5.76 10.23
N ARG A 73 18.92 4.98 9.16
CA ARG A 73 19.88 4.04 8.58
C ARG A 73 19.87 4.04 7.06
N LEU A 74 21.04 4.09 6.45
CA LEU A 74 21.19 3.83 5.02
C LEU A 74 20.93 2.36 4.74
N SER A 75 19.91 2.04 3.92
CA SER A 75 19.49 0.67 3.68
C SER A 75 18.76 0.49 2.34
N ASN A 76 19.05 -0.59 1.64
CA ASN A 76 18.22 -1.04 0.56
C ASN A 76 17.12 -1.96 1.13
N GLY A 77 15.90 -1.41 1.30
CA GLY A 77 14.81 -2.12 1.95
C GLY A 77 15.15 -2.53 3.39
N PHE A 78 15.03 -3.80 3.72
CA PHE A 78 15.23 -4.35 5.05
C PHE A 78 16.68 -4.73 5.39
N GLN A 79 17.66 -4.51 4.50
CA GLN A 79 19.01 -5.05 4.64
C GLN A 79 19.76 -4.60 5.91
N ALA A 80 19.46 -3.40 6.43
CA ALA A 80 20.08 -2.87 7.65
C ALA A 80 19.31 -3.23 8.94
N LEU A 81 18.28 -4.08 8.87
CA LEU A 81 17.50 -4.55 10.01
C LEU A 81 17.81 -6.01 10.33
N GLN A 82 17.73 -6.33 11.63
CA GLN A 82 17.81 -7.71 12.09
C GLN A 82 16.40 -8.33 12.22
N PRO A 83 16.23 -9.64 11.97
CA PRO A 83 14.96 -10.33 12.23
C PRO A 83 14.49 -10.14 13.68
N GLY A 84 13.27 -9.64 13.87
CA GLY A 84 12.67 -9.38 15.18
C GLY A 84 13.05 -8.03 15.83
N GLU A 85 13.83 -7.19 15.15
CA GLU A 85 14.19 -5.86 15.65
C GLU A 85 13.00 -4.88 15.69
N VAL A 86 12.06 -5.03 14.76
CA VAL A 86 10.85 -4.22 14.63
C VAL A 86 9.61 -5.11 14.49
N GLN A 87 8.44 -4.60 14.85
CA GLN A 87 7.18 -5.33 14.76
C GLN A 87 6.32 -4.88 13.59
N SER A 88 6.45 -3.62 13.18
CA SER A 88 5.68 -3.02 12.09
C SER A 88 6.59 -2.45 11.03
N ALA A 89 6.20 -2.54 9.76
CA ALA A 89 6.91 -1.90 8.66
C ALA A 89 5.94 -1.12 7.77
N VAL A 90 6.33 0.10 7.39
CA VAL A 90 5.67 0.91 6.37
C VAL A 90 6.50 0.90 5.10
N ILE A 91 5.85 0.65 3.96
CA ILE A 91 6.41 0.80 2.61
C ILE A 91 5.41 1.62 1.80
N ALA A 92 5.61 2.92 1.71
CA ALA A 92 4.64 3.83 1.09
C ALA A 92 5.26 4.67 -0.04
N GLY A 93 4.43 5.00 -1.04
CA GLY A 93 4.85 5.92 -2.11
C GLY A 93 5.71 5.30 -3.21
N MET A 94 5.80 3.97 -3.27
CA MET A 94 6.64 3.22 -4.22
C MET A 94 5.81 2.51 -5.29
N GLY A 95 6.43 2.22 -6.44
CA GLY A 95 5.81 1.34 -7.45
C GLY A 95 5.65 -0.10 -6.93
N GLY A 96 4.59 -0.79 -7.36
CA GLY A 96 4.26 -2.14 -6.88
C GLY A 96 5.38 -3.16 -7.10
N GLY A 97 6.06 -3.11 -8.24
CA GLY A 97 7.21 -3.98 -8.49
C GLY A 97 8.35 -3.78 -7.49
N LEU A 98 8.58 -2.54 -7.03
CA LEU A 98 9.58 -2.25 -6.00
C LEU A 98 9.13 -2.77 -4.62
N VAL A 99 7.85 -2.58 -4.27
CA VAL A 99 7.28 -3.13 -3.02
C VAL A 99 7.47 -4.65 -2.97
N ILE A 100 7.11 -5.36 -4.04
CA ILE A 100 7.29 -6.82 -4.15
C ILE A 100 8.75 -7.22 -3.97
N ARG A 101 9.67 -6.50 -4.63
CA ARG A 101 11.10 -6.77 -4.51
C ARG A 101 11.60 -6.59 -3.07
N ILE A 102 11.25 -5.49 -2.42
CA ILE A 102 11.64 -5.19 -1.03
C ILE A 102 11.16 -6.30 -0.08
N LEU A 103 9.90 -6.73 -0.20
CA LEU A 103 9.33 -7.80 0.62
C LEU A 103 10.03 -9.15 0.34
N THR A 104 10.40 -9.42 -0.90
CA THR A 104 11.06 -10.67 -1.30
C THR A 104 12.50 -10.71 -0.81
N GLU A 105 13.28 -9.66 -1.05
CA GLU A 105 14.68 -9.56 -0.61
C GLU A 105 14.81 -9.49 0.91
N GLY A 106 13.83 -8.88 1.60
CA GLY A 106 13.78 -8.76 3.06
C GLY A 106 13.08 -9.90 3.80
N ALA A 107 12.81 -11.03 3.14
CA ALA A 107 11.93 -12.09 3.66
C ALA A 107 12.28 -12.60 5.08
N GLU A 108 13.57 -12.62 5.47
CA GLU A 108 13.98 -13.05 6.81
C GLU A 108 13.49 -12.09 7.91
N VAL A 109 13.60 -10.78 7.67
CA VAL A 109 13.09 -9.75 8.58
C VAL A 109 11.57 -9.74 8.54
N VAL A 110 10.99 -9.73 7.33
CA VAL A 110 9.54 -9.64 7.10
C VAL A 110 8.77 -10.74 7.82
N ARG A 111 9.26 -11.99 7.84
CA ARG A 111 8.62 -13.12 8.55
C ARG A 111 8.52 -12.93 10.07
N LYS A 112 9.26 -11.98 10.63
CA LYS A 112 9.25 -11.68 12.09
C LYS A 112 8.44 -10.43 12.42
N LEU A 113 7.84 -9.79 11.40
CA LEU A 113 6.94 -8.67 11.59
C LEU A 113 5.54 -9.16 11.97
N GLU A 114 4.86 -8.37 12.79
CA GLU A 114 3.44 -8.55 13.09
C GLU A 114 2.55 -7.96 12.00
N GLU A 115 3.05 -6.92 11.31
CA GLU A 115 2.31 -6.24 10.25
C GLU A 115 3.21 -5.52 9.24
N CYS A 116 2.72 -5.40 8.01
CA CYS A 116 3.24 -4.47 7.00
C CYS A 116 2.10 -3.56 6.53
N ILE A 117 2.37 -2.25 6.46
CA ILE A 117 1.48 -1.25 5.87
C ILE A 117 2.07 -0.87 4.52
N LEU A 118 1.35 -1.20 3.45
CA LEU A 118 1.81 -1.05 2.08
C LEU A 118 0.94 -0.03 1.34
N GLN A 119 1.57 0.98 0.75
CA GLN A 119 0.88 1.94 -0.12
C GLN A 119 1.58 1.99 -1.49
N PRO A 120 1.33 1.00 -2.37
CA PRO A 120 1.85 1.02 -3.74
C PRO A 120 1.15 2.09 -4.58
N GLN A 121 1.92 2.74 -5.48
CA GLN A 121 1.39 3.76 -6.39
C GLN A 121 1.09 3.24 -7.81
N SER A 122 1.52 2.03 -8.11
CA SER A 122 1.27 1.35 -9.38
C SER A 122 1.19 -0.15 -9.18
N GLU A 123 0.67 -0.89 -10.16
CA GLU A 123 0.61 -2.36 -10.18
C GLU A 123 -0.04 -2.98 -8.91
N ILE A 124 -1.04 -2.30 -8.35
CA ILE A 124 -1.64 -2.62 -7.05
C ILE A 124 -2.25 -4.03 -7.06
N GLU A 125 -2.89 -4.41 -8.17
CA GLU A 125 -3.43 -5.74 -8.40
C GLU A 125 -2.35 -6.82 -8.30
N LYS A 126 -1.17 -6.57 -8.89
CA LYS A 126 -0.03 -7.50 -8.81
C LYS A 126 0.52 -7.61 -7.38
N VAL A 127 0.53 -6.50 -6.63
CA VAL A 127 0.93 -6.54 -5.21
C VAL A 127 -0.04 -7.40 -4.42
N ARG A 128 -1.36 -7.24 -4.59
CA ARG A 128 -2.36 -8.09 -3.92
C ARG A 128 -2.22 -9.56 -4.29
N ALA A 129 -2.05 -9.86 -5.58
CA ALA A 129 -1.85 -11.23 -6.05
C ALA A 129 -0.59 -11.88 -5.43
N PHE A 130 0.53 -11.14 -5.42
CA PHE A 130 1.77 -11.58 -4.77
C PHE A 130 1.58 -11.86 -3.29
N LEU A 131 0.91 -10.98 -2.56
CA LEU A 131 0.67 -11.14 -1.12
C LEU A 131 -0.17 -12.40 -0.84
N LEU A 132 -1.22 -12.63 -1.62
CA LEU A 132 -2.05 -13.83 -1.50
C LEU A 132 -1.27 -15.09 -1.84
N GLU A 133 -0.51 -15.09 -2.94
CA GLU A 133 0.36 -16.22 -3.34
C GLU A 133 1.37 -16.58 -2.25
N LYS A 134 1.93 -15.57 -1.58
CA LYS A 134 2.90 -15.77 -0.49
C LYS A 134 2.25 -16.03 0.87
N GLY A 135 0.93 -16.13 0.95
CA GLY A 135 0.22 -16.46 2.18
C GLY A 135 0.09 -15.33 3.19
N TYR A 136 0.20 -14.07 2.75
CA TYR A 136 -0.10 -12.93 3.63
C TYR A 136 -1.58 -12.87 3.96
N GLU A 137 -1.89 -12.51 5.20
CA GLU A 137 -3.25 -12.23 5.63
C GLU A 137 -3.56 -10.73 5.47
N PHE A 138 -4.62 -10.40 4.75
CA PHE A 138 -5.12 -9.02 4.67
C PHE A 138 -5.92 -8.71 5.94
N LEU A 139 -5.41 -7.78 6.75
CA LEU A 139 -6.04 -7.33 7.99
C LEU A 139 -6.97 -6.16 7.74
N GLU A 140 -6.55 -5.22 6.90
CA GLU A 140 -7.31 -4.02 6.58
C GLU A 140 -6.90 -3.47 5.21
N GLU A 141 -7.83 -2.81 4.54
CA GLU A 141 -7.57 -1.95 3.38
C GLU A 141 -8.25 -0.60 3.60
N ASP A 142 -7.57 0.45 3.20
CA ASP A 142 -8.11 1.81 3.19
C ASP A 142 -7.80 2.51 1.86
N MET A 143 -8.51 3.59 1.58
CA MET A 143 -8.33 4.37 0.37
C MET A 143 -8.65 5.84 0.63
N VAL A 144 -7.77 6.72 0.21
CA VAL A 144 -8.00 8.16 0.28
C VAL A 144 -7.93 8.80 -1.10
N CYS A 145 -8.62 9.93 -1.25
CA CYS A 145 -8.49 10.80 -2.40
C CYS A 145 -7.87 12.13 -1.95
N GLU A 146 -6.74 12.48 -2.55
CA GLU A 146 -6.01 13.73 -2.32
C GLU A 146 -5.61 14.33 -3.68
N ASP A 147 -5.93 15.59 -3.92
CA ASP A 147 -5.65 16.31 -5.17
C ASP A 147 -6.13 15.57 -6.44
N GLY A 148 -7.29 14.90 -6.35
CA GLY A 148 -7.89 14.15 -7.46
C GLY A 148 -7.21 12.81 -7.77
N LYS A 149 -6.20 12.41 -7.02
CA LYS A 149 -5.54 11.10 -7.09
C LYS A 149 -6.06 10.19 -5.99
N TYR A 150 -6.16 8.92 -6.31
CA TYR A 150 -6.64 7.89 -5.40
C TYR A 150 -5.47 7.02 -4.93
N TYR A 151 -5.42 6.81 -3.63
CA TYR A 151 -4.32 6.10 -2.96
C TYR A 151 -4.88 4.95 -2.13
N PRO A 152 -5.00 3.74 -2.71
CA PRO A 152 -5.29 2.56 -1.93
C PRO A 152 -4.08 2.16 -1.09
N MET A 153 -4.35 1.60 0.07
CA MET A 153 -3.36 1.06 0.98
C MET A 153 -3.87 -0.20 1.67
N MET A 154 -2.96 -1.01 2.13
CA MET A 154 -3.27 -2.29 2.74
C MET A 154 -2.39 -2.55 3.95
N LYS A 155 -3.00 -3.06 5.00
CA LYS A 155 -2.36 -3.61 6.18
C LYS A 155 -2.42 -5.12 6.08
N VAL A 156 -1.27 -5.76 6.11
CA VAL A 156 -1.16 -7.22 5.96
C VAL A 156 -0.29 -7.81 7.06
N ARG A 157 -0.56 -9.05 7.45
CA ARG A 157 0.30 -9.86 8.30
C ARG A 157 1.12 -10.80 7.43
N PRO A 158 2.45 -10.84 7.58
CA PRO A 158 3.28 -11.81 6.90
C PRO A 158 2.96 -13.26 7.33
N PRO A 159 3.22 -14.25 6.45
CA PRO A 159 3.04 -15.67 6.82
C PRO A 159 4.01 -16.08 7.92
N VAL A 160 3.52 -16.85 8.89
CA VAL A 160 4.36 -17.46 9.93
C VAL A 160 5.12 -18.66 9.34
N ALA A 161 6.41 -18.77 9.62
CA ALA A 161 7.35 -19.69 8.97
C ALA A 161 7.00 -21.19 9.04
N ASP A 162 6.14 -21.63 9.96
CA ASP A 162 5.86 -23.04 10.22
C ASP A 162 4.57 -23.57 9.54
N THR A 163 3.84 -22.75 8.78
CA THR A 163 2.61 -23.19 8.09
C THR A 163 2.79 -23.53 6.61
N ALA A 164 4.04 -23.62 6.13
CA ALA A 164 4.35 -24.07 4.78
C ALA A 164 4.13 -25.58 4.63
N GLY A 165 2.89 -26.05 4.69
CA GLY A 165 2.55 -27.48 4.55
C GLY A 165 1.15 -27.87 4.98
N GLU A 166 0.44 -27.04 5.69
CA GLU A 166 -0.98 -27.23 5.89
C GLU A 166 -1.75 -26.67 4.70
N ASP A 167 -2.73 -27.43 4.17
CA ASP A 167 -3.69 -27.02 3.14
C ASP A 167 -4.50 -25.81 3.62
N THR A 168 -3.84 -24.65 3.74
CA THR A 168 -4.55 -23.40 3.79
C THR A 168 -5.15 -23.21 2.39
N GLU A 169 -6.48 -23.35 2.26
CA GLU A 169 -7.19 -22.90 1.08
C GLU A 169 -6.62 -21.56 0.66
N VAL A 170 -5.89 -21.54 -0.45
CA VAL A 170 -5.37 -20.28 -1.02
C VAL A 170 -6.60 -19.41 -1.20
N LYS A 171 -6.76 -18.39 -0.36
CA LYS A 171 -7.86 -17.42 -0.46
C LYS A 171 -7.76 -16.77 -1.84
N CYS A 172 -8.41 -17.35 -2.83
CA CYS A 172 -8.39 -16.87 -4.20
C CYS A 172 -9.35 -15.68 -4.30
N TRP A 173 -8.80 -14.49 -4.51
CA TRP A 173 -9.60 -13.33 -4.85
C TRP A 173 -9.90 -13.35 -6.35
N ASP A 174 -11.11 -12.95 -6.75
CA ASP A 174 -11.41 -12.74 -8.16
C ASP A 174 -10.74 -11.49 -8.72
N THR A 175 -10.80 -11.30 -10.04
CA THR A 175 -10.16 -10.15 -10.72
C THR A 175 -10.64 -8.81 -10.20
N VAL A 176 -11.91 -8.67 -9.85
CA VAL A 176 -12.50 -7.43 -9.32
C VAL A 176 -11.95 -7.14 -7.92
N GLN A 177 -11.85 -8.18 -7.08
CA GLN A 177 -11.29 -8.08 -5.74
C GLN A 177 -9.79 -7.76 -5.76
N LEU A 178 -9.03 -8.38 -6.67
CA LEU A 178 -7.61 -8.05 -6.85
C LEU A 178 -7.42 -6.60 -7.31
N LYS A 179 -8.24 -6.14 -8.26
CA LYS A 179 -8.14 -4.80 -8.83
C LYS A 179 -8.53 -3.71 -7.84
N TYR A 180 -9.67 -3.86 -7.17
CA TYR A 180 -10.26 -2.81 -6.35
C TYR A 180 -10.06 -2.98 -4.84
N GLY A 181 -9.65 -4.17 -4.38
CA GLY A 181 -9.47 -4.51 -2.97
C GLY A 181 -10.72 -5.15 -2.37
N LYS A 182 -10.57 -6.42 -1.97
CA LYS A 182 -11.67 -7.21 -1.41
C LYS A 182 -12.29 -6.54 -0.19
N LEU A 183 -11.46 -6.12 0.78
CA LEU A 183 -11.94 -5.50 2.01
C LEU A 183 -12.53 -4.11 1.78
N LEU A 184 -12.03 -3.36 0.77
CA LEU A 184 -12.64 -2.09 0.36
C LEU A 184 -14.02 -2.29 -0.23
N LEU A 185 -14.21 -3.32 -1.07
CA LEU A 185 -15.48 -3.67 -1.67
C LEU A 185 -16.49 -4.16 -0.62
N GLU A 186 -16.09 -5.10 0.23
CA GLU A 186 -16.96 -5.70 1.25
C GLU A 186 -17.45 -4.68 2.28
N LYS A 187 -16.58 -3.75 2.70
CA LYS A 187 -16.98 -2.65 3.60
C LYS A 187 -17.64 -1.46 2.90
N GLN A 188 -17.86 -1.56 1.57
CA GLN A 188 -18.47 -0.52 0.75
C GLN A 188 -17.78 0.85 0.95
N HIS A 189 -16.45 0.86 0.86
CA HIS A 189 -15.65 2.02 1.17
C HIS A 189 -16.05 3.24 0.32
N PRO A 190 -16.39 4.41 0.92
CA PRO A 190 -17.00 5.54 0.20
C PRO A 190 -16.06 6.16 -0.85
N VAL A 191 -14.75 6.18 -0.60
CA VAL A 191 -13.77 6.71 -1.57
C VAL A 191 -13.64 5.77 -2.77
N LEU A 192 -13.68 4.44 -2.56
CA LEU A 192 -13.69 3.47 -3.66
C LEU A 192 -14.95 3.62 -4.51
N ARG A 193 -16.12 3.83 -3.89
CA ARG A 193 -17.35 4.12 -4.65
C ARG A 193 -17.16 5.30 -5.61
N GLY A 194 -16.66 6.43 -5.11
CA GLY A 194 -16.39 7.61 -5.94
C GLY A 194 -15.37 7.36 -7.05
N TYR A 195 -14.38 6.51 -6.78
CA TYR A 195 -13.40 6.06 -7.78
C TYR A 195 -14.08 5.25 -8.88
N LEU A 196 -14.86 4.23 -8.54
CA LEU A 196 -15.60 3.39 -9.51
C LEU A 196 -16.58 4.20 -10.35
N GLU A 197 -17.35 5.11 -9.75
CA GLU A 197 -18.25 6.01 -10.46
C GLU A 197 -17.50 6.90 -11.46
N ARG A 198 -16.31 7.36 -11.13
CA ARG A 198 -15.44 8.13 -12.01
C ARG A 198 -14.92 7.28 -13.16
N GLU A 199 -14.39 6.09 -12.89
CA GLU A 199 -13.86 5.15 -13.90
C GLU A 199 -14.94 4.78 -14.92
N ILE A 200 -16.13 4.40 -14.47
CA ILE A 200 -17.27 4.07 -15.34
C ILE A 200 -17.58 5.24 -16.29
N ARG A 201 -17.67 6.48 -15.77
CA ARG A 201 -17.94 7.66 -16.60
C ARG A 201 -16.84 7.89 -17.63
N ILE A 202 -15.58 7.71 -17.24
CA ILE A 202 -14.43 7.90 -18.14
C ILE A 202 -14.48 6.85 -19.26
N TYR A 203 -14.64 5.56 -18.93
CA TYR A 203 -14.68 4.49 -19.93
C TYR A 203 -15.86 4.66 -20.90
N GLN A 204 -17.04 4.96 -20.40
CA GLN A 204 -18.22 5.23 -21.24
C GLN A 204 -17.99 6.41 -22.19
N SER A 205 -17.41 7.51 -21.70
CA SER A 205 -17.11 8.69 -22.53
C SER A 205 -16.08 8.37 -23.63
N ILE A 206 -15.04 7.59 -23.32
CA ILE A 206 -14.03 7.18 -24.31
C ILE A 206 -14.66 6.25 -25.35
N LEU A 207 -15.41 5.25 -24.93
CA LEU A 207 -16.10 4.31 -25.83
C LEU A 207 -17.05 5.02 -26.79
N GLU A 208 -17.80 6.02 -26.29
CA GLU A 208 -18.66 6.85 -27.14
C GLU A 208 -17.85 7.63 -28.20
N GLY A 209 -16.73 8.23 -27.82
CA GLY A 209 -15.83 8.94 -28.74
C GLY A 209 -15.14 8.03 -29.77
N LEU A 210 -15.12 6.72 -29.53
CA LEU A 210 -14.54 5.74 -30.44
C LEU A 210 -15.56 5.08 -31.37
N LYS A 211 -16.89 5.32 -31.19
CA LYS A 211 -17.96 4.63 -31.96
C LYS A 211 -17.80 4.78 -33.48
N ALA A 212 -17.48 5.99 -33.94
CA ALA A 212 -17.37 6.31 -35.37
C ALA A 212 -16.00 5.98 -35.98
N LYS A 213 -15.07 5.45 -35.19
CA LYS A 213 -13.72 5.12 -35.63
C LYS A 213 -13.55 3.62 -35.76
N ASP A 214 -12.89 3.19 -36.86
CA ASP A 214 -12.63 1.77 -37.13
C ASP A 214 -11.20 1.59 -37.66
N SER A 215 -10.40 0.85 -36.89
CA SER A 215 -9.10 0.28 -37.26
C SER A 215 -8.79 -0.84 -36.28
N ASP A 216 -7.87 -1.73 -36.62
CA ASP A 216 -7.50 -2.86 -35.75
C ASP A 216 -7.09 -2.39 -34.35
N ARG A 217 -6.26 -1.36 -34.27
CA ARG A 217 -5.84 -0.75 -33.00
C ARG A 217 -7.02 -0.16 -32.20
N ILE A 218 -7.99 0.43 -32.88
CA ILE A 218 -9.18 0.98 -32.23
C ILE A 218 -10.10 -0.14 -31.76
N ARG A 219 -10.26 -1.21 -32.51
CA ARG A 219 -11.03 -2.40 -32.08
C ARG A 219 -10.43 -3.01 -30.81
N GLN A 220 -9.13 -3.27 -30.81
CA GLN A 220 -8.44 -3.76 -29.62
C GLN A 220 -8.64 -2.82 -28.43
N ARG A 221 -8.51 -1.50 -28.62
CA ARG A 221 -8.70 -0.52 -27.52
C ARG A 221 -10.14 -0.49 -27.01
N LYS A 222 -11.14 -0.70 -27.87
CA LYS A 222 -12.54 -0.82 -27.44
C LYS A 222 -12.74 -2.06 -26.57
N GLU A 223 -12.21 -3.22 -26.97
CA GLU A 223 -12.31 -4.47 -26.21
C GLU A 223 -11.69 -4.33 -24.81
N GLU A 224 -10.49 -3.73 -24.73
CA GLU A 224 -9.85 -3.43 -23.44
C GLU A 224 -10.72 -2.54 -22.55
N LEU A 225 -11.27 -1.45 -23.10
CA LEU A 225 -12.12 -0.51 -22.35
C LEU A 225 -13.47 -1.12 -21.96
N GLU A 226 -14.05 -1.98 -22.78
CA GLU A 226 -15.27 -2.71 -22.46
C GLU A 226 -15.03 -3.66 -21.29
N GLN A 227 -13.88 -4.35 -21.26
CA GLN A 227 -13.48 -5.20 -20.15
C GLN A 227 -13.30 -4.39 -18.86
N GLU A 228 -12.57 -3.26 -18.94
CA GLU A 228 -12.36 -2.34 -17.81
C GLU A 228 -13.70 -1.82 -17.25
N LEU A 229 -14.64 -1.46 -18.14
CA LEU A 229 -15.97 -1.01 -17.76
C LEU A 229 -16.75 -2.10 -17.05
N VAL A 230 -16.75 -3.32 -17.58
CA VAL A 230 -17.41 -4.49 -16.95
C VAL A 230 -16.87 -4.77 -15.56
N GLU A 231 -15.55 -4.65 -15.35
CA GLU A 231 -14.93 -4.85 -14.03
C GLU A 231 -15.34 -3.74 -13.06
N ALA A 232 -15.35 -2.48 -13.50
CA ALA A 232 -15.80 -1.35 -12.67
C ALA A 232 -17.30 -1.50 -12.28
N GLU A 233 -18.14 -1.89 -13.23
CA GLU A 233 -19.57 -2.16 -12.98
C GLU A 233 -19.77 -3.34 -12.02
N LYS A 234 -18.96 -4.40 -12.10
CA LYS A 234 -18.97 -5.51 -11.12
C LYS A 234 -18.58 -4.99 -9.73
N GLY A 235 -17.55 -4.12 -9.63
CA GLY A 235 -17.19 -3.47 -8.37
C GLY A 235 -18.33 -2.64 -7.80
N MET A 236 -19.06 -1.91 -8.64
CA MET A 236 -20.23 -1.13 -8.21
C MET A 236 -21.40 -1.97 -7.68
N LYS A 237 -21.50 -3.25 -8.05
CA LYS A 237 -22.55 -4.14 -7.51
C LYS A 237 -22.43 -4.36 -5.99
N TYR A 238 -21.25 -4.22 -5.41
CA TYR A 238 -21.05 -4.27 -3.96
C TYR A 238 -21.76 -3.12 -3.23
N TYR A 239 -22.09 -2.02 -3.94
CA TYR A 239 -22.76 -0.83 -3.39
C TYR A 239 -24.27 -0.78 -3.71
N ALA A 240 -24.80 -1.77 -4.42
CA ALA A 240 -26.23 -1.91 -4.63
C ALA A 240 -26.89 -2.46 -3.35
N VAL A 241 -27.81 -1.69 -2.77
CA VAL A 241 -28.66 -2.09 -1.65
C VAL A 241 -29.84 -2.85 -2.17
#